data_bda38b002c0b7ae42a119ee9722ee479
#
_entry.id   bda38b002c0b7ae42a119ee9722ee479
#
_cell.length_a   1.000
_cell.length_b   1.000
_cell.length_c   1.000
_cell.angle_alpha   90.00
_cell.angle_beta   90.00
_cell.angle_gamma   90.00
#
_symmetry.space_group_name_H-M   'P 1'
#
loop_
_entity.id
_entity.type
_entity.pdbx_description
1 polymer ?
#
loop_
_entity_poly.entity_id
_entity_poly.type
_entity_poly.pdbx_seq_one_letter_code
_entity_poly.pdbx_strand_id
1 'polypeptide(L)'
;MPSPTPLPRPDAALLALRPALAGQPAAIPTPTTVADFQHQVLRPALKLQHDVLLATVADFAADYRLPLAGAAPTERQRLLGELLARNARLRATIVGLVVGVFTSEELAY
;
A
#
# COMPACT_ATOMS: atom_id res chain seq x y z
N MET A 1 -22.70 -21.36 17.61
CA MET A 1 -22.96 -20.17 16.80
C MET A 1 -22.14 -20.22 15.54
N PRO A 2 -22.75 -20.03 14.41
CA PRO A 2 -21.96 -19.92 13.18
C PRO A 2 -21.07 -18.67 13.27
N SER A 3 -19.86 -18.76 12.72
CA SER A 3 -18.98 -17.60 12.61
C SER A 3 -19.67 -16.53 11.76
N PRO A 4 -19.56 -15.23 12.14
CA PRO A 4 -20.16 -14.18 11.32
C PRO A 4 -19.56 -14.21 9.93
N THR A 5 -20.41 -14.15 8.91
CA THR A 5 -19.95 -14.03 7.53
C THR A 5 -19.26 -12.67 7.39
N PRO A 6 -18.02 -12.61 6.89
CA PRO A 6 -17.37 -11.32 6.65
C PRO A 6 -18.23 -10.49 5.71
N LEU A 7 -18.34 -9.19 5.98
CA LEU A 7 -19.04 -8.28 5.07
C LEU A 7 -18.34 -8.31 3.72
N PRO A 8 -19.12 -8.40 2.62
CA PRO A 8 -18.51 -8.38 1.29
C PRO A 8 -17.83 -7.03 1.07
N ARG A 9 -16.64 -7.06 0.49
CA ARG A 9 -15.94 -5.84 0.09
C ARG A 9 -16.53 -5.33 -1.22
N PRO A 10 -16.53 -4.01 -1.45
CA PRO A 10 -17.03 -3.43 -2.70
C PRO A 10 -16.02 -3.63 -3.84
N ASP A 11 -15.83 -4.89 -4.24
CA ASP A 11 -14.73 -5.29 -5.14
C ASP A 11 -14.75 -4.53 -6.48
N ALA A 12 -15.93 -4.36 -7.09
CA ALA A 12 -16.04 -3.65 -8.36
C ALA A 12 -15.64 -2.17 -8.22
N ALA A 13 -16.07 -1.53 -7.12
CA ALA A 13 -15.71 -0.15 -6.84
C ALA A 13 -14.21 -0.01 -6.54
N LEU A 14 -13.64 -0.94 -5.81
CA LEU A 14 -12.20 -0.95 -5.50
C LEU A 14 -11.37 -1.12 -6.77
N LEU A 15 -11.76 -2.02 -7.66
CA LEU A 15 -11.07 -2.21 -8.94
C LEU A 15 -11.19 -0.97 -9.84
N ALA A 16 -12.35 -0.33 -9.86
CA ALA A 16 -12.58 0.88 -10.66
C ALA A 16 -11.72 2.07 -10.21
N LEU A 17 -11.34 2.12 -8.94
CA LEU A 17 -10.48 3.19 -8.41
C LEU A 17 -9.01 3.03 -8.80
N ARG A 18 -8.58 1.83 -9.18
CA ARG A 18 -7.17 1.60 -9.48
C ARG A 18 -6.75 2.28 -10.77
N PRO A 19 -5.63 3.03 -10.75
CA PRO A 19 -5.10 3.62 -11.97
C PRO A 19 -4.54 2.54 -12.89
N ALA A 20 -4.72 2.72 -14.20
CA ALA A 20 -4.04 1.89 -15.19
C ALA A 20 -2.56 2.22 -15.17
N LEU A 21 -1.72 1.19 -15.13
CA LEU A 21 -0.28 1.33 -15.26
C LEU A 21 0.13 1.06 -16.70
N ALA A 22 1.15 1.76 -17.19
CA ALA A 22 1.66 1.57 -18.55
C ALA A 22 2.09 0.10 -18.74
N GLY A 23 1.67 -0.48 -19.86
CA GLY A 23 1.99 -1.87 -20.20
C GLY A 23 1.11 -2.93 -19.55
N GLN A 24 0.13 -2.54 -18.74
CA GLN A 24 -0.82 -3.50 -18.18
C GLN A 24 -2.01 -3.70 -19.12
N PRO A 25 -2.49 -4.94 -19.28
CA PRO A 25 -3.70 -5.21 -20.04
C PRO A 25 -4.94 -4.67 -19.34
N ALA A 26 -5.98 -4.32 -20.10
CA ALA A 26 -7.24 -3.83 -19.55
C ALA A 26 -7.96 -4.88 -18.71
N ALA A 27 -7.84 -6.16 -19.06
CA ALA A 27 -8.33 -7.29 -18.29
C ALA A 27 -7.16 -7.91 -17.53
N ILE A 28 -7.25 -7.94 -16.21
CA ILE A 28 -6.19 -8.49 -15.37
C ILE A 28 -6.59 -9.90 -14.97
N PRO A 29 -5.84 -10.94 -15.41
CA PRO A 29 -6.12 -12.31 -15.00
C PRO A 29 -5.81 -12.49 -13.51
N THR A 30 -6.40 -13.52 -12.91
CA THR A 30 -6.08 -13.87 -11.52
C THR A 30 -4.58 -14.15 -11.39
N PRO A 31 -3.89 -13.52 -10.44
CA PRO A 31 -2.47 -13.75 -10.28
C PRO A 31 -2.17 -15.17 -9.84
N THR A 32 -1.20 -15.79 -10.49
CA THR A 32 -0.77 -17.16 -10.22
C THR A 32 0.61 -17.25 -9.57
N THR A 33 1.37 -16.15 -9.61
CA THR A 33 2.70 -16.07 -9.02
C THR A 33 2.82 -14.82 -8.14
N VAL A 34 3.85 -14.80 -7.30
CA VAL A 34 4.17 -13.63 -6.49
C VAL A 34 4.48 -12.42 -7.38
N ALA A 35 5.19 -12.64 -8.49
CA ALA A 35 5.49 -11.56 -9.44
C ALA A 35 4.21 -11.00 -10.08
N ASP A 36 3.28 -11.86 -10.46
CA ASP A 36 1.97 -11.44 -10.98
C ASP A 36 1.21 -10.61 -9.95
N PHE A 37 1.19 -11.07 -8.70
CA PHE A 37 0.53 -10.34 -7.61
C PHE A 37 1.14 -8.96 -7.42
N GLN A 38 2.47 -8.86 -7.42
CA GLN A 38 3.16 -7.57 -7.29
C GLN A 38 2.79 -6.60 -8.42
N HIS A 39 2.73 -7.07 -9.66
CA HIS A 39 2.43 -6.22 -10.81
C HIS A 39 0.95 -5.90 -10.95
N GLN A 40 0.07 -6.86 -10.68
CA GLN A 40 -1.36 -6.73 -10.98
C GLN A 40 -2.16 -6.18 -9.81
N VAL A 41 -1.70 -6.39 -8.59
CA VAL A 41 -2.42 -6.04 -7.37
C VAL A 41 -1.66 -4.99 -6.56
N LEU A 42 -0.44 -5.30 -6.16
CA LEU A 42 0.31 -4.49 -5.22
C LEU A 42 0.68 -3.12 -5.78
N ARG A 43 1.22 -3.06 -7.00
CA ARG A 43 1.58 -1.79 -7.64
C ARG A 43 0.40 -0.87 -7.87
N PRO A 44 -0.74 -1.33 -8.45
CA PRO A 44 -1.92 -0.48 -8.56
C PRO A 44 -2.46 -0.01 -7.22
N ALA A 45 -2.45 -0.85 -6.18
CA ALA A 45 -2.88 -0.47 -4.84
C ALA A 45 -1.97 0.60 -4.23
N LEU A 46 -0.65 0.45 -4.36
CA LEU A 46 0.33 1.45 -3.92
C LEU A 46 0.15 2.77 -4.66
N LYS A 47 -0.10 2.71 -5.97
CA LYS A 47 -0.32 3.90 -6.79
C LYS A 47 -1.60 4.62 -6.36
N LEU A 48 -2.67 3.89 -6.10
CA LEU A 48 -3.94 4.45 -5.62
C LEU A 48 -3.77 5.17 -4.28
N GLN A 49 -3.02 4.57 -3.34
CA GLN A 49 -2.82 5.08 -2.00
C GLN A 49 -1.59 5.97 -1.85
N HIS A 50 -0.96 6.35 -2.94
CA HIS A 50 0.32 7.08 -2.95
C HIS A 50 0.30 8.32 -2.04
N ASP A 51 -0.69 9.21 -2.20
CA ASP A 51 -0.74 10.46 -1.44
C ASP A 51 -0.99 10.22 0.05
N VAL A 52 -1.86 9.26 0.37
CA VAL A 52 -2.13 8.89 1.76
C VAL A 52 -0.90 8.26 2.41
N LEU A 53 -0.18 7.42 1.68
CA LEU A 53 1.05 6.81 2.17
C LEU A 53 2.12 7.85 2.44
N LEU A 54 2.30 8.81 1.53
CA LEU A 54 3.25 9.91 1.73
C LEU A 54 2.87 10.76 2.94
N ALA A 55 1.60 11.12 3.08
CA ALA A 55 1.13 11.89 4.23
C ALA A 55 1.34 11.14 5.54
N THR A 56 1.08 9.83 5.56
CA THR A 56 1.28 8.99 6.75
C THR A 56 2.74 8.95 7.16
N VAL A 57 3.64 8.72 6.21
CA VAL A 57 5.08 8.71 6.49
C VAL A 57 5.56 10.07 6.98
N ALA A 58 5.07 11.15 6.37
CA ALA A 58 5.40 12.51 6.78
C ALA A 58 4.95 12.81 8.22
N ASP A 59 3.75 12.36 8.60
CA ASP A 59 3.24 12.53 9.96
C ASP A 59 4.09 11.77 10.99
N PHE A 60 4.46 10.54 10.70
CA PHE A 60 5.36 9.76 11.57
C PHE A 60 6.74 10.41 11.67
N ALA A 61 7.28 10.89 10.55
CA ALA A 61 8.58 11.58 10.55
C ALA A 61 8.54 12.85 11.41
N ALA A 62 7.44 13.61 11.34
CA ALA A 62 7.25 14.80 12.17
C ALA A 62 7.16 14.44 13.66
N ASP A 63 6.40 13.39 14.00
CA ASP A 63 6.24 12.93 15.39
C ASP A 63 7.59 12.49 16.00
N TYR A 64 8.44 11.86 15.22
CA TYR A 64 9.79 11.45 15.64
C TYR A 64 10.84 12.52 15.40
N ARG A 65 10.44 13.72 14.95
CA ARG A 65 11.31 14.88 14.75
C ARG A 65 12.51 14.58 13.86
N LEU A 66 12.29 13.85 12.78
CA LEU A 66 13.36 13.57 11.83
C LEU A 66 13.77 14.85 11.10
N PRO A 67 15.09 15.14 11.00
CA PRO A 67 15.57 16.35 10.34
C PRO A 67 15.57 16.21 8.81
N LEU A 68 14.38 16.11 8.21
CA LEU A 68 14.24 15.93 6.76
C LEU A 68 14.39 17.24 6.00
N ALA A 69 13.95 18.38 6.60
CA ALA A 69 14.08 19.67 5.98
C ALA A 69 15.57 20.06 5.88
N GLY A 70 16.01 20.41 4.68
CA GLY A 70 17.42 20.76 4.44
C GLY A 70 18.36 19.58 4.31
N ALA A 71 17.91 18.35 4.50
CA ALA A 71 18.72 17.17 4.31
C ALA A 71 18.90 16.85 2.82
N ALA A 72 20.06 16.32 2.44
CA ALA A 72 20.31 15.83 1.09
C ALA A 72 19.41 14.64 0.77
N PRO A 73 19.06 14.40 -0.52
CA PRO A 73 18.18 13.29 -0.89
C PRO A 73 18.63 11.93 -0.36
N THR A 74 19.92 11.63 -0.38
CA THR A 74 20.47 10.38 0.17
C THR A 74 20.28 10.28 1.68
N GLU A 75 20.45 11.38 2.40
CA GLU A 75 20.25 11.43 3.85
C GLU A 75 18.77 11.26 4.20
N ARG A 76 17.87 11.90 3.46
CA ARG A 76 16.42 11.71 3.64
C ARG A 76 16.03 10.27 3.43
N GLN A 77 16.55 9.65 2.38
CA GLN A 77 16.29 8.24 2.06
C GLN A 77 16.75 7.31 3.19
N ARG A 78 17.94 7.58 3.74
CA ARG A 78 18.48 6.82 4.87
C ARG A 78 17.63 6.96 6.11
N LEU A 79 17.23 8.19 6.46
CA LEU A 79 16.40 8.47 7.65
C LEU A 79 15.01 7.81 7.54
N LEU A 80 14.38 7.91 6.38
CA LEU A 80 13.08 7.28 6.14
C LEU A 80 13.19 5.76 6.14
N GLY A 81 14.26 5.22 5.57
CA GLY A 81 14.53 3.77 5.59
C GLY A 81 14.70 3.24 7.01
N GLU A 82 15.41 3.96 7.87
CA GLU A 82 15.55 3.61 9.27
C GLU A 82 14.22 3.69 10.03
N LEU A 83 13.42 4.73 9.77
CA LEU A 83 12.10 4.86 10.37
C LEU A 83 11.22 3.65 10.02
N LEU A 84 11.16 3.27 8.76
CA LEU A 84 10.42 2.10 8.31
C LEU A 84 10.94 0.80 8.94
N ALA A 85 12.26 0.65 9.03
CA ALA A 85 12.87 -0.55 9.57
C ALA A 85 12.61 -0.72 11.08
N ARG A 86 12.56 0.38 11.83
CA ARG A 86 12.49 0.36 13.30
C ARG A 86 11.09 0.57 13.86
N ASN A 87 10.18 1.13 13.08
CA ASN A 87 8.85 1.48 13.57
C ASN A 87 7.80 0.48 13.09
N ALA A 88 7.49 -0.48 13.95
CA ALA A 88 6.49 -1.51 13.66
C ALA A 88 5.08 -0.92 13.46
N ARG A 89 4.75 0.13 14.20
CA ARG A 89 3.46 0.80 14.09
C ARG A 89 3.28 1.46 12.72
N LEU A 90 4.33 2.12 12.23
CA LEU A 90 4.31 2.70 10.88
C LEU A 90 4.13 1.62 9.82
N ARG A 91 4.88 0.52 9.92
CA ARG A 91 4.75 -0.61 8.98
C ARG A 91 3.34 -1.20 8.98
N ALA A 92 2.77 -1.41 10.16
CA ALA A 92 1.41 -1.94 10.29
C ALA A 92 0.38 -0.99 9.68
N THR A 93 0.55 0.32 9.87
CA THR A 93 -0.32 1.34 9.29
C THR A 93 -0.25 1.32 7.77
N ILE A 94 0.95 1.24 7.19
CA ILE A 94 1.16 1.16 5.74
C ILE A 94 0.50 -0.10 5.18
N VAL A 95 0.72 -1.25 5.80
CA VAL A 95 0.11 -2.51 5.38
C VAL A 95 -1.41 -2.40 5.39
N GLY A 96 -1.99 -1.83 6.44
CA GLY A 96 -3.43 -1.63 6.55
C GLY A 96 -4.00 -0.73 5.45
N LEU A 97 -3.30 0.34 5.10
CA LEU A 97 -3.71 1.26 4.03
C LEU A 97 -3.69 0.57 2.66
N VAL A 98 -2.69 -0.24 2.39
CA VAL A 98 -2.56 -0.95 1.12
C VAL A 98 -3.58 -2.10 1.03
N VAL A 99 -3.68 -2.93 2.07
CA VAL A 99 -4.59 -4.06 2.13
C VAL A 99 -6.05 -3.60 2.13
N GLY A 100 -6.32 -2.41 2.67
CA GLY A 100 -7.67 -1.84 2.72
C GLY A 100 -8.33 -1.65 1.36
N VAL A 101 -7.54 -1.56 0.28
CA VAL A 101 -8.06 -1.41 -1.08
C VAL A 101 -7.97 -2.70 -1.90
N PHE A 102 -7.66 -3.82 -1.26
CA PHE A 102 -7.66 -5.13 -1.92
C PHE A 102 -9.08 -5.66 -2.05
N THR A 103 -9.35 -6.39 -3.13
CA THR A 103 -10.58 -7.14 -3.29
C THR A 103 -10.59 -8.37 -2.37
N SER A 104 -11.76 -9.00 -2.22
CA SER A 104 -11.90 -10.21 -1.41
C SER A 104 -10.99 -11.34 -1.91
N GLU A 105 -10.90 -11.51 -3.23
CA GLU A 105 -10.06 -12.51 -3.86
C GLU A 105 -8.57 -12.24 -3.62
N GLU A 106 -8.17 -10.97 -3.71
CA GLU A 106 -6.78 -10.56 -3.49
C GLU A 106 -6.34 -10.79 -2.04
N LEU A 107 -7.24 -10.56 -1.08
CA LEU A 107 -6.95 -10.86 0.32
C LEU A 107 -6.79 -12.35 0.58
N ALA A 108 -7.45 -13.20 -0.20
CA ALA A 108 -7.36 -14.65 -0.07
C ALA A 108 -6.08 -15.23 -0.69
N TYR A 109 -5.41 -14.44 -1.50
CA TYR A 109 -4.15 -14.86 -2.12
C TYR A 109 -3.05 -14.95 -1.08
#